data_b198229057c78aa8a8293b2ca6ea7334
#
_entry.id   b198229057c78aa8a8293b2ca6ea7334
#
_cell.length_a   1.000
_cell.length_b   1.000
_cell.length_c   1.000
_cell.angle_alpha   90.00
_cell.angle_beta   90.00
_cell.angle_gamma   90.00
#
_symmetry.space_group_name_H-M   'P 1'
#
loop_
_entity.id
_entity.type
_entity.pdbx_description
1 polymer ?
#
loop_
_entity_poly.entity_id
_entity_poly.type
_entity_poly.pdbx_seq_one_letter_code
_entity_poly.pdbx_strand_id
1 'polypeptide(L)'
;MTECVFCDIVARRAPATIVHETDSVLAFLDIRPVTRGHTLVVPKVHSSGLESLDPAVGGEVFAAGQALAGAMRRSTLAADGVNLAMNDGRAAFQTVFHSHLHVVPRHHGDRIRFVAGMITRRQSEPEATARAIRAALDS
;
A
#
# COMPACT_ATOMS: atom_id res chain seq x y z
N MET A 1 -14.99 18.28 -9.43
CA MET A 1 -14.98 17.49 -8.20
C MET A 1 -14.55 16.06 -8.51
N THR A 2 -13.47 15.63 -7.94
CA THR A 2 -13.00 14.26 -8.16
C THR A 2 -13.64 13.34 -7.13
N GLU A 3 -14.26 12.29 -7.61
CA GLU A 3 -14.79 11.24 -6.74
C GLU A 3 -13.73 10.16 -6.56
N CYS A 4 -12.56 10.57 -6.07
CA CYS A 4 -11.44 9.69 -5.87
C CYS A 4 -11.08 9.66 -4.39
N VAL A 5 -11.30 8.52 -3.74
CA VAL A 5 -10.99 8.37 -2.31
C VAL A 5 -9.49 8.56 -2.04
N PHE A 6 -8.61 8.15 -2.94
CA PHE A 6 -7.17 8.32 -2.73
C PHE A 6 -6.76 9.78 -2.89
N CYS A 7 -7.36 10.52 -3.81
CA CYS A 7 -7.16 11.97 -3.88
C CYS A 7 -7.62 12.65 -2.59
N ASP A 8 -8.71 12.19 -2.01
CA ASP A 8 -9.21 12.72 -0.75
C ASP A 8 -8.25 12.42 0.42
N ILE A 9 -7.67 11.22 0.43
CA ILE A 9 -6.67 10.85 1.43
C ILE A 9 -5.42 11.73 1.28
N VAL A 10 -4.93 11.92 0.06
CA VAL A 10 -3.78 12.78 -0.23
C VAL A 10 -4.04 14.21 0.26
N ALA A 11 -5.25 14.71 0.04
CA ALA A 11 -5.64 16.05 0.44
C ALA A 11 -6.06 16.17 1.91
N ARG A 12 -6.00 15.08 2.66
CA ARG A 12 -6.42 15.01 4.08
C ARG A 12 -7.92 15.27 4.28
N ARG A 13 -8.73 15.01 3.26
CA ARG A 13 -10.20 15.09 3.36
C ARG A 13 -10.84 13.77 3.76
N ALA A 14 -10.09 12.65 3.66
CA ALA A 14 -10.52 11.34 4.12
C ALA A 14 -9.47 10.74 5.02
N PRO A 15 -9.86 9.97 6.06
CA PRO A 15 -8.90 9.40 7.00
C PRO A 15 -8.11 8.25 6.38
N ALA A 16 -6.86 8.09 6.83
CA ALA A 16 -6.03 6.96 6.48
C ALA A 16 -4.92 6.83 7.53
N THR A 17 -4.42 5.61 7.70
CA THR A 17 -3.27 5.36 8.56
C THR A 17 -2.01 5.46 7.71
N ILE A 18 -1.34 6.61 7.77
CA ILE A 18 -0.20 6.91 6.92
C ILE A 18 1.05 6.25 7.46
N VAL A 19 1.81 5.61 6.56
CA VAL A 19 3.03 4.88 6.89
C VAL A 19 4.26 5.63 6.39
N HIS A 20 4.17 6.28 5.24
CA HIS A 20 5.30 6.95 4.61
C HIS A 20 4.80 8.02 3.65
N GLU A 21 5.58 9.09 3.49
CA GLU A 21 5.22 10.18 2.61
C GLU A 21 6.47 10.85 2.05
N THR A 22 6.43 11.17 0.75
CA THR A 22 7.41 12.03 0.09
C THR A 22 6.67 13.17 -0.60
N ASP A 23 7.38 14.02 -1.34
CA ASP A 23 6.74 15.11 -2.09
C ASP A 23 5.77 14.58 -3.15
N SER A 24 6.04 13.42 -3.72
CA SER A 24 5.28 12.89 -4.86
C SER A 24 4.45 11.65 -4.54
N VAL A 25 4.67 11.01 -3.38
CA VAL A 25 4.14 9.70 -3.07
C VAL A 25 3.59 9.67 -1.64
N LEU A 26 2.48 8.99 -1.45
CA LEU A 26 1.90 8.72 -0.14
C LEU A 26 1.69 7.22 0.02
N ALA A 27 2.06 6.68 1.19
CA ALA A 27 1.82 5.29 1.53
C ALA A 27 0.97 5.20 2.78
N PHE A 28 -0.07 4.36 2.73
CA PHE A 28 -1.00 4.19 3.85
C PHE A 28 -1.51 2.75 3.88
N LEU A 29 -1.98 2.32 5.05
CA LEU A 29 -2.49 0.96 5.18
C LEU A 29 -3.81 0.80 4.42
N ASP A 30 -3.95 -0.34 3.74
CA ASP A 30 -5.21 -0.69 3.09
C ASP A 30 -6.25 -0.97 4.19
N ILE A 31 -7.43 -0.35 4.09
CA ILE A 31 -8.52 -0.58 5.05
C ILE A 31 -9.11 -1.98 4.92
N ARG A 32 -8.83 -2.66 3.81
CA ARG A 32 -9.24 -4.04 3.56
C ARG A 32 -7.99 -4.89 3.32
N PRO A 33 -7.13 -5.06 4.34
CA PRO A 33 -5.86 -5.72 4.14
C PRO A 33 -6.04 -7.20 3.84
N VAL A 34 -5.25 -7.70 2.89
CA VAL A 34 -5.17 -9.14 2.63
C VAL A 34 -4.37 -9.83 3.73
N THR A 35 -3.30 -9.15 4.18
CA THR A 35 -2.53 -9.56 5.36
C THR A 35 -2.30 -8.34 6.25
N ARG A 36 -1.94 -8.58 7.51
CA ARG A 36 -1.59 -7.48 8.40
C ARG A 36 -0.38 -6.72 7.84
N GLY A 37 -0.52 -5.41 7.73
CA GLY A 37 0.54 -4.57 7.17
C GLY A 37 0.41 -4.29 5.68
N HIS A 38 -0.59 -4.86 5.02
CA HIS A 38 -0.88 -4.57 3.60
C HIS A 38 -0.97 -3.06 3.41
N THR A 39 -0.04 -2.52 2.64
CA THR A 39 0.12 -1.09 2.42
C THR A 39 -0.14 -0.75 0.95
N LEU A 40 -0.71 0.42 0.71
CA LEU A 40 -0.89 0.98 -0.63
C LEU A 40 0.07 2.15 -0.80
N VAL A 41 0.73 2.21 -1.94
CA VAL A 41 1.59 3.34 -2.32
C VAL A 41 0.96 4.01 -3.51
N VAL A 42 0.64 5.30 -3.37
CA VAL A 42 -0.05 6.05 -4.41
C VAL A 42 0.75 7.28 -4.81
N PRO A 43 0.74 7.64 -6.11
CA PRO A 43 1.22 8.97 -6.51
C PRO A 43 0.25 10.03 -5.97
N LYS A 44 0.77 11.17 -5.54
CA LYS A 44 -0.09 12.26 -5.05
C LYS A 44 -0.87 12.91 -6.17
N VAL A 45 -0.26 12.99 -7.37
CA VAL A 45 -0.96 13.47 -8.56
C VAL A 45 -1.82 12.34 -9.09
N HIS A 46 -3.08 12.61 -9.32
CA HIS A 46 -4.02 11.60 -9.80
C HIS A 46 -3.59 11.00 -11.13
N SER A 47 -3.63 9.69 -11.22
CA SER A 47 -3.44 8.92 -12.44
C SER A 47 -4.40 7.74 -12.37
N SER A 48 -5.31 7.63 -13.31
CA SER A 48 -6.33 6.57 -13.28
C SER A 48 -5.76 5.18 -13.58
N GLY A 49 -4.65 5.11 -14.32
CA GLY A 49 -4.01 3.86 -14.68
C GLY A 49 -2.60 4.12 -15.19
N LEU A 50 -1.92 3.07 -15.66
CA LEU A 50 -0.52 3.17 -16.07
C LEU A 50 -0.30 4.12 -17.24
N GLU A 51 -1.26 4.20 -18.18
CA GLU A 51 -1.11 5.09 -19.34
C GLU A 51 -0.95 6.56 -18.96
N SER A 52 -1.61 6.99 -17.89
CA SER A 52 -1.56 8.38 -17.44
C SER A 52 -0.54 8.60 -16.32
N LEU A 53 0.14 7.55 -15.86
CA LEU A 53 1.15 7.67 -14.81
C LEU A 53 2.48 8.12 -15.40
N ASP A 54 3.00 9.25 -14.90
CA ASP A 54 4.33 9.71 -15.27
C ASP A 54 5.36 8.63 -14.89
N PRO A 55 6.18 8.14 -15.82
CA PRO A 55 7.16 7.10 -15.52
C PRO A 55 8.14 7.46 -14.40
N ALA A 56 8.52 8.72 -14.28
CA ALA A 56 9.39 9.16 -13.18
C ALA A 56 8.69 9.01 -11.83
N VAL A 57 7.41 9.37 -11.76
CA VAL A 57 6.60 9.19 -10.56
C VAL A 57 6.35 7.72 -10.29
N GLY A 58 6.12 6.93 -11.35
CA GLY A 58 6.00 5.47 -11.22
C GLY A 58 7.26 4.84 -10.61
N GLY A 59 8.43 5.33 -10.99
CA GLY A 59 9.69 4.92 -10.39
C GLY A 59 9.77 5.26 -8.92
N GLU A 60 9.28 6.43 -8.53
CA GLU A 60 9.25 6.84 -7.12
C GLU A 60 8.26 6.00 -6.31
N VAL A 61 7.13 5.64 -6.90
CA VAL A 61 6.15 4.71 -6.28
C VAL A 61 6.83 3.36 -6.02
N PHE A 62 7.53 2.82 -7.00
CA PHE A 62 8.23 1.54 -6.82
C PHE A 62 9.33 1.65 -5.77
N ALA A 63 10.11 2.73 -5.78
CA ALA A 63 11.16 2.95 -4.79
C ALA A 63 10.61 2.97 -3.37
N ALA A 64 9.46 3.62 -3.17
CA ALA A 64 8.78 3.61 -1.88
C ALA A 64 8.33 2.20 -1.49
N GLY A 65 7.78 1.46 -2.44
CA GLY A 65 7.39 0.06 -2.23
C GLY A 65 8.58 -0.81 -1.84
N GLN A 66 9.72 -0.61 -2.46
CA GLN A 66 10.95 -1.32 -2.14
C GLN A 66 11.41 -1.01 -0.71
N ALA A 67 11.39 0.26 -0.32
CA ALA A 67 11.75 0.67 1.04
C ALA A 67 10.80 0.07 2.08
N LEU A 68 9.50 0.07 1.78
CA LEU A 68 8.50 -0.53 2.66
C LEU A 68 8.70 -2.04 2.80
N ALA A 69 9.01 -2.73 1.72
CA ALA A 69 9.28 -4.17 1.76
C ALA A 69 10.45 -4.48 2.71
N GLY A 70 11.52 -3.70 2.64
CA GLY A 70 12.65 -3.83 3.57
C GLY A 70 12.25 -3.57 5.01
N ALA A 71 11.45 -2.52 5.24
CA ALA A 71 10.96 -2.19 6.56
C ALA A 71 10.07 -3.29 7.14
N MET A 72 9.21 -3.89 6.32
CA MET A 72 8.35 -5.00 6.75
C MET A 72 9.16 -6.20 7.22
N ARG A 73 10.31 -6.46 6.59
CA ARG A 73 11.20 -7.54 7.01
C ARG A 73 11.90 -7.22 8.33
N ARG A 74 12.34 -5.96 8.52
CA ARG A 74 13.07 -5.54 9.72
C ARG A 74 12.16 -5.22 10.91
N SER A 75 10.88 -4.94 10.65
CA SER A 75 9.94 -4.56 11.69
C SER A 75 9.49 -5.77 12.53
N THR A 76 8.67 -5.49 13.55
CA THR A 76 8.03 -6.53 14.35
C THR A 76 7.03 -7.37 13.54
N LEU A 77 6.67 -6.93 12.33
CA LEU A 77 5.93 -7.78 11.40
C LEU A 77 6.76 -8.98 10.96
N ALA A 78 8.07 -8.83 10.92
CA ALA A 78 9.02 -9.88 10.59
C ALA A 78 8.63 -10.66 9.32
N ALA A 79 8.30 -9.93 8.25
CA ALA A 79 7.88 -10.55 7.01
C ALA A 79 8.99 -11.45 6.43
N ASP A 80 8.60 -12.63 5.97
CA ASP A 80 9.51 -13.56 5.30
C ASP A 80 9.64 -13.24 3.81
N GLY A 81 8.62 -12.61 3.26
CA GLY A 81 8.58 -12.17 1.87
C GLY A 81 7.58 -11.05 1.71
N VAL A 82 7.58 -10.42 0.54
CA VAL A 82 6.66 -9.32 0.25
C VAL A 82 6.22 -9.43 -1.20
N ASN A 83 4.92 -9.35 -1.45
CA ASN A 83 4.40 -9.22 -2.80
C ASN A 83 4.18 -7.74 -3.12
N LEU A 84 4.70 -7.32 -4.27
CA LEU A 84 4.39 -6.01 -4.83
C LEU A 84 3.58 -6.22 -6.09
N ALA A 85 2.43 -5.57 -6.20
CA ALA A 85 1.55 -5.73 -7.36
C ALA A 85 0.81 -4.43 -7.65
N MET A 86 0.72 -4.10 -8.94
CA MET A 86 -0.08 -2.98 -9.41
C MET A 86 -1.08 -3.51 -10.42
N ASN A 87 -2.35 -3.25 -10.19
CA ASN A 87 -3.42 -3.67 -11.08
C ASN A 87 -3.78 -2.50 -11.98
N ASP A 88 -3.71 -2.71 -13.28
CA ASP A 88 -4.03 -1.70 -14.28
C ASP A 88 -5.25 -2.13 -15.09
N GLY A 89 -6.36 -1.46 -14.84
CA GLY A 89 -7.60 -1.74 -15.53
C GLY A 89 -8.50 -2.72 -14.79
N ARG A 90 -9.78 -2.64 -15.08
CA ARG A 90 -10.81 -3.45 -14.42
C ARG A 90 -10.62 -4.95 -14.65
N ALA A 91 -10.18 -5.33 -15.86
CA ALA A 91 -9.90 -6.73 -16.18
C ALA A 91 -8.76 -7.31 -15.34
N ALA A 92 -7.89 -6.46 -14.80
CA ALA A 92 -6.78 -6.86 -13.94
C ALA A 92 -7.08 -6.60 -12.46
N PHE A 93 -8.35 -6.48 -12.10
CA PHE A 93 -8.84 -6.30 -10.72
C PHE A 93 -8.59 -4.93 -10.12
N GLN A 94 -8.35 -3.91 -10.94
CA GLN A 94 -8.29 -2.55 -10.42
C GLN A 94 -9.70 -2.11 -9.98
N THR A 95 -9.85 -1.72 -8.72
CA THR A 95 -11.13 -1.31 -8.14
C THR A 95 -11.20 0.18 -7.85
N VAL A 96 -10.06 0.81 -7.53
CA VAL A 96 -9.97 2.25 -7.35
C VAL A 96 -9.14 2.80 -8.50
N PHE A 97 -9.71 3.75 -9.26
CA PHE A 97 -9.06 4.28 -10.46
C PHE A 97 -8.18 5.49 -10.14
N HIS A 98 -7.22 5.22 -9.31
CA HIS A 98 -6.07 6.03 -8.95
C HIS A 98 -4.95 5.01 -8.79
N SER A 99 -3.91 5.10 -9.61
CA SER A 99 -2.83 4.11 -9.62
C SER A 99 -2.29 3.85 -8.23
N HIS A 100 -2.12 2.60 -7.87
CA HIS A 100 -1.61 2.24 -6.54
C HIS A 100 -0.89 0.92 -6.58
N LEU A 101 0.22 0.88 -5.85
CA LEU A 101 1.04 -0.31 -5.69
C LEU A 101 0.67 -0.98 -4.37
N HIS A 102 0.28 -2.25 -4.45
CA HIS A 102 0.07 -3.08 -3.26
C HIS A 102 1.41 -3.58 -2.75
N VAL A 103 1.65 -3.43 -1.47
CA VAL A 103 2.83 -3.98 -0.79
C VAL A 103 2.29 -4.88 0.32
N VAL A 104 2.43 -6.19 0.13
CA VAL A 104 1.76 -7.20 0.97
C VAL A 104 2.79 -8.07 1.66
N PRO A 105 2.98 -7.90 2.99
CA PRO A 105 3.91 -8.76 3.71
C PRO A 105 3.39 -10.19 3.78
N ARG A 106 4.29 -11.14 3.59
CA ARG A 106 3.99 -12.57 3.57
C ARG A 106 4.85 -13.30 4.59
N HIS A 107 4.33 -14.42 5.08
CA HIS A 107 5.06 -15.28 6.03
C HIS A 107 5.03 -16.73 5.53
N HIS A 108 6.06 -17.50 5.85
CA HIS A 108 6.06 -18.92 5.52
C HIS A 108 4.82 -19.59 6.09
N GLY A 109 4.14 -20.38 5.28
CA GLY A 109 2.94 -21.10 5.71
C GLY A 109 1.68 -20.26 5.79
N ASP A 110 1.66 -19.03 5.22
CA ASP A 110 0.52 -18.13 5.32
C ASP A 110 -0.54 -18.31 4.21
N ARG A 111 -0.40 -19.31 3.36
CA ARG A 111 -1.28 -19.47 2.18
C ARG A 111 -2.77 -19.47 2.53
N ILE A 112 -3.16 -20.21 3.56
CA ILE A 112 -4.56 -20.30 3.98
C ILE A 112 -5.03 -18.95 4.51
N ARG A 113 -4.24 -18.30 5.37
CA ARG A 113 -4.57 -16.98 5.89
C ARG A 113 -4.61 -15.92 4.82
N PHE A 114 -3.74 -16.04 3.81
CA PHE A 114 -3.73 -15.13 2.68
C PHE A 114 -5.03 -15.23 1.88
N VAL A 115 -5.47 -16.44 1.55
CA VAL A 115 -6.74 -16.66 0.84
C VAL A 115 -7.92 -16.18 1.70
N ALA A 116 -7.91 -16.51 2.99
CA ALA A 116 -8.95 -16.05 3.91
C ALA A 116 -8.96 -14.51 4.00
N GLY A 117 -7.79 -13.87 4.01
CA GLY A 117 -7.67 -12.42 4.02
C GLY A 117 -8.28 -11.77 2.80
N MET A 118 -8.21 -12.41 1.64
CA MET A 118 -8.84 -11.91 0.42
C MET A 118 -10.37 -11.88 0.55
N ILE A 119 -10.92 -12.67 1.45
CA ILE A 119 -12.37 -12.75 1.70
C ILE A 119 -12.79 -11.88 2.88
N THR A 120 -12.14 -12.02 4.03
CA THR A 120 -12.52 -11.35 5.28
C THR A 120 -12.05 -9.90 5.34
N ARG A 121 -10.85 -9.60 4.90
CA ARG A 121 -10.29 -8.26 4.71
C ARG A 121 -10.53 -7.31 5.90
N ARG A 122 -10.11 -7.72 7.08
CA ARG A 122 -10.30 -6.94 8.31
C ARG A 122 -9.02 -6.24 8.74
N GLN A 123 -9.18 -4.98 9.12
CA GLN A 123 -8.13 -4.21 9.80
C GLN A 123 -7.93 -4.75 11.21
N SER A 124 -6.67 -4.86 11.62
CA SER A 124 -6.29 -5.26 12.98
C SER A 124 -5.17 -4.35 13.45
N GLU A 125 -5.43 -3.58 14.50
CA GLU A 125 -4.45 -2.70 15.15
C GLU A 125 -3.65 -1.83 14.15
N PRO A 126 -4.34 -1.03 13.31
CA PRO A 126 -3.66 -0.30 12.24
C PRO A 126 -2.59 0.68 12.75
N GLU A 127 -2.85 1.36 13.86
CA GLU A 127 -1.89 2.33 14.40
C GLU A 127 -0.62 1.65 14.91
N ALA A 128 -0.75 0.50 15.59
CA ALA A 128 0.41 -0.26 16.06
C ALA A 128 1.21 -0.80 14.87
N THR A 129 0.53 -1.30 13.84
CA THR A 129 1.16 -1.80 12.62
C THR A 129 1.91 -0.69 11.90
N ALA A 130 1.29 0.49 11.74
CA ALA A 130 1.92 1.62 11.10
C ALA A 130 3.16 2.11 11.87
N ARG A 131 3.07 2.17 13.20
CA ARG A 131 4.23 2.54 14.03
C ARG A 131 5.40 1.58 13.82
N ALA A 132 5.11 0.27 13.76
CA ALA A 132 6.14 -0.74 13.57
C ALA A 132 6.85 -0.55 12.22
N ILE A 133 6.09 -0.31 11.16
CA ILE A 133 6.65 -0.09 9.82
C ILE A 133 7.45 1.20 9.78
N ARG A 134 6.90 2.30 10.31
CA ARG A 134 7.61 3.60 10.34
C ARG A 134 8.93 3.51 11.11
N ALA A 135 8.92 2.84 12.25
CA ALA A 135 10.15 2.68 13.04
C ALA A 135 11.22 1.93 12.25
N ALA A 136 10.83 0.93 11.46
CA ALA A 136 11.77 0.17 10.64
C ALA A 136 12.24 0.95 9.42
N LEU A 137 11.43 1.86 8.88
CA LEU A 137 11.86 2.75 7.78
C LEU A 137 12.95 3.70 8.23
N ASP A 138 12.89 4.15 9.48
CA ASP A 138 13.83 5.11 10.03
C ASP A 138 15.13 4.47 10.55
N SER A 139 15.22 3.15 10.56
CA SER A 139 16.39 2.44 11.07
C SER A 139 17.43 2.14 10.00
#